data_4717b766c78d9bf2e1e7b5bc7fd3a9b8
#
_entry.id   4717b766c78d9bf2e1e7b5bc7fd3a9b8
#
_cell.length_a   1.000
_cell.length_b   1.000
_cell.length_c   1.000
_cell.angle_alpha   90.00
_cell.angle_beta   90.00
_cell.angle_gamma   90.00
#
_symmetry.space_group_name_H-M   'P 1'
#
loop_
_entity.id
_entity.type
_entity.pdbx_description
1 polymer ?
#
loop_
_entity_poly.entity_id
_entity_poly.type
_entity_poly.pdbx_seq_one_letter_code
_entity_poly.pdbx_strand_id
1 'polypeptide(L)'
;MEITIKDKTYSKDEIRNIVFQQSQNEISDVALHKRINKMIDSGELSRVGNGQYVFVSKKKFDYLIAYDVSADILNKLENRFDNTAKFIIYESTILNLFLNHLIGRPTIIVEVEKDLVETAFWYLKESGYQNVLLNPNENENYIYNQYDGKCIIVKTMVSQSPIDNKHHVTTIEKLIVDIVCDKTLNMFYEGAEIPNMIEDILNNYAVKYDTVRNYAKRRHCLDRLIKYVPEELKGAFK
;
A
#
# COMPACT_ATOMS: atom_id res chain seq x y z
N MET A 1 -24.64 7.06 -15.48
CA MET A 1 -24.17 7.99 -16.51
C MET A 1 -22.64 8.01 -16.40
N GLU A 2 -22.00 7.10 -17.14
CA GLU A 2 -20.54 6.95 -17.16
C GLU A 2 -19.97 8.18 -17.87
N ILE A 3 -19.26 9.01 -17.13
CA ILE A 3 -18.45 10.08 -17.71
C ILE A 3 -17.14 9.43 -18.10
N THR A 4 -17.04 8.98 -19.34
CA THR A 4 -15.76 8.63 -19.98
C THR A 4 -15.02 9.95 -20.17
N ILE A 5 -14.27 10.39 -19.17
CA ILE A 5 -13.32 11.49 -19.31
C ILE A 5 -12.18 10.89 -20.15
N LYS A 6 -12.09 11.27 -21.41
CA LYS A 6 -10.86 11.11 -22.18
C LYS A 6 -9.80 11.94 -21.44
N ASP A 7 -8.94 11.26 -20.72
CA ASP A 7 -7.95 11.87 -19.84
C ASP A 7 -6.97 12.70 -20.69
N LYS A 8 -7.21 13.99 -20.74
CA LYS A 8 -6.26 14.93 -21.33
C LYS A 8 -5.01 14.95 -20.46
N THR A 9 -3.87 14.60 -21.04
CA THR A 9 -2.58 14.75 -20.37
C THR A 9 -2.14 16.20 -20.37
N TYR A 10 -1.57 16.64 -19.27
CA TYR A 10 -1.07 17.99 -19.05
C TYR A 10 0.43 17.96 -18.78
N SER A 11 1.18 18.81 -19.44
CA SER A 11 2.58 19.09 -19.11
C SER A 11 2.69 19.92 -17.83
N LYS A 12 3.89 20.00 -17.26
CA LYS A 12 4.17 20.86 -16.10
C LYS A 12 3.82 22.33 -16.37
N ASP A 13 4.06 22.81 -17.60
CA ASP A 13 3.79 24.21 -17.97
C ASP A 13 2.28 24.47 -18.15
N GLU A 14 1.53 23.51 -18.66
CA GLU A 14 0.06 23.62 -18.70
C GLU A 14 -0.54 23.65 -17.29
N ILE A 15 0.00 22.83 -16.36
CA ILE A 15 -0.42 22.89 -14.94
C ILE A 15 -0.05 24.25 -14.32
N ARG A 16 1.11 24.80 -14.64
CA ARG A 16 1.50 26.15 -14.20
C ARG A 16 0.47 27.18 -14.63
N ASN A 17 0.04 27.13 -15.88
CA ASN A 17 -0.97 28.05 -16.41
C ASN A 17 -2.32 27.88 -15.70
N ILE A 18 -2.74 26.67 -15.43
CA ILE A 18 -3.98 26.39 -14.68
C ILE A 18 -3.89 26.95 -13.26
N VAL A 19 -2.78 26.72 -12.56
CA VAL A 19 -2.56 27.26 -11.21
C VAL A 19 -2.51 28.79 -11.22
N PHE A 20 -1.86 29.38 -12.22
CA PHE A 20 -1.83 30.84 -12.39
C PHE A 20 -3.24 31.44 -12.61
N GLN A 21 -4.06 30.83 -13.47
CA GLN A 21 -5.43 31.27 -13.69
C GLN A 21 -6.29 31.22 -12.42
N GLN A 22 -6.04 30.22 -11.53
CA GLN A 22 -6.77 30.08 -10.27
C GLN A 22 -6.32 31.07 -9.18
N SER A 23 -5.02 31.40 -9.12
CA SER A 23 -4.43 32.17 -8.03
C SER A 23 -4.09 33.60 -8.42
N GLN A 24 -4.05 33.92 -9.73
CA GLN A 24 -3.59 35.18 -10.33
C GLN A 24 -2.18 35.62 -9.89
N ASN A 25 -1.39 34.71 -9.35
CA ASN A 25 -0.02 34.94 -8.90
C ASN A 25 0.98 34.07 -9.67
N GLU A 26 2.10 34.66 -10.07
CA GLU A 26 3.21 33.88 -10.62
C GLU A 26 3.75 32.92 -9.57
N ILE A 27 4.01 31.68 -9.99
CA ILE A 27 4.51 30.64 -9.12
C ILE A 27 5.92 30.21 -9.55
N SER A 28 6.86 30.20 -8.60
CA SER A 28 8.21 29.72 -8.85
C SER A 28 8.21 28.20 -9.13
N ASP A 29 9.26 27.71 -9.82
CA ASP A 29 9.40 26.26 -10.11
C ASP A 29 9.35 25.38 -8.86
N VAL A 30 9.96 25.84 -7.76
CA VAL A 30 9.97 25.12 -6.48
C VAL A 30 8.55 25.07 -5.88
N ALA A 31 7.83 26.18 -5.91
CA ALA A 31 6.47 26.26 -5.39
C ALA A 31 5.49 25.44 -6.26
N LEU A 32 5.66 25.51 -7.60
CA LEU A 32 4.89 24.66 -8.51
C LEU A 32 5.10 23.17 -8.24
N HIS A 33 6.35 22.75 -8.06
CA HIS A 33 6.67 21.36 -7.75
C HIS A 33 6.01 20.89 -6.44
N LYS A 34 6.08 21.73 -5.39
CA LYS A 34 5.37 21.44 -4.12
C LYS A 34 3.85 21.36 -4.32
N ARG A 35 3.28 22.25 -5.13
CA ARG A 35 1.84 22.24 -5.44
C ARG A 35 1.42 21.00 -6.19
N ILE A 36 2.18 20.60 -7.23
CA ILE A 36 1.95 19.37 -7.99
C ILE A 36 1.99 18.15 -7.07
N ASN A 37 3.03 18.04 -6.21
CA ASN A 37 3.13 16.93 -5.27
C ASN A 37 1.92 16.90 -4.30
N LYS A 38 1.50 18.05 -3.79
CA LYS A 38 0.31 18.15 -2.95
C LYS A 38 -0.95 17.67 -3.68
N MET A 39 -1.12 18.04 -4.95
CA MET A 39 -2.26 17.57 -5.77
C MET A 39 -2.18 16.08 -6.08
N ILE A 40 -0.98 15.51 -6.22
CA ILE A 40 -0.79 14.06 -6.34
C ILE A 40 -1.14 13.37 -5.01
N ASP A 41 -0.69 13.92 -3.89
CA ASP A 41 -0.97 13.37 -2.56
C ASP A 41 -2.46 13.44 -2.19
N SER A 42 -3.19 14.45 -2.70
CA SER A 42 -4.65 14.57 -2.52
C SER A 42 -5.47 13.75 -3.52
N GLY A 43 -4.84 13.14 -4.53
CA GLY A 43 -5.53 12.39 -5.57
C GLY A 43 -6.20 13.26 -6.66
N GLU A 44 -5.95 14.56 -6.67
CA GLU A 44 -6.44 15.47 -7.72
C GLU A 44 -5.66 15.35 -9.02
N LEU A 45 -4.40 14.91 -8.92
CA LEU A 45 -3.49 14.79 -10.05
C LEU A 45 -2.75 13.46 -10.01
N SER A 46 -2.65 12.77 -11.12
CA SER A 46 -1.84 11.57 -11.28
C SER A 46 -0.71 11.81 -12.27
N ARG A 47 0.50 11.32 -11.97
CA ARG A 47 1.64 11.37 -12.89
C ARG A 47 1.61 10.13 -13.77
N VAL A 48 1.46 10.33 -15.09
CA VAL A 48 1.35 9.24 -16.08
C VAL A 48 2.60 9.04 -16.93
N GLY A 49 3.63 9.86 -16.74
CA GLY A 49 4.91 9.77 -17.46
C GLY A 49 5.87 10.89 -17.07
N ASN A 50 7.01 11.00 -17.77
CA ASN A 50 8.00 12.04 -17.54
C ASN A 50 7.42 13.44 -17.78
N GLY A 51 7.04 14.14 -16.71
CA GLY A 51 6.46 15.47 -16.78
C GLY A 51 5.03 15.55 -17.36
N GLN A 52 4.34 14.41 -17.46
CA GLN A 52 2.97 14.30 -17.91
C GLN A 52 2.04 13.95 -16.75
N TYR A 53 0.91 14.63 -16.67
CA TYR A 53 -0.05 14.53 -15.58
C TYR A 53 -1.48 14.47 -16.11
N VAL A 54 -2.37 13.84 -15.33
CA VAL A 54 -3.81 13.79 -15.60
C VAL A 54 -4.54 14.25 -14.34
N PHE A 55 -5.54 15.12 -14.51
CA PHE A 55 -6.46 15.46 -13.43
C PHE A 55 -7.43 14.30 -13.24
N VAL A 56 -7.44 13.73 -12.04
CA VAL A 56 -8.26 12.58 -11.68
C VAL A 56 -8.95 12.83 -10.34
N SER A 57 -10.20 12.44 -10.25
CA SER A 57 -10.91 12.40 -8.97
C SER A 57 -10.75 11.02 -8.34
N LYS A 58 -9.53 10.68 -7.88
CA LYS A 58 -9.24 9.41 -7.21
C LYS A 58 -9.29 9.58 -5.70
N LYS A 59 -9.75 8.56 -5.01
CA LYS A 59 -9.79 8.54 -3.55
C LYS A 59 -8.37 8.47 -2.98
N LYS A 60 -8.11 9.22 -1.93
CA LYS A 60 -6.93 8.96 -1.11
C LYS A 60 -7.14 7.65 -0.37
N PHE A 61 -6.14 6.79 -0.39
CA PHE A 61 -6.15 5.61 0.45
C PHE A 61 -5.80 6.03 1.88
N ASP A 62 -6.72 5.76 2.80
CA ASP A 62 -6.57 6.06 4.22
C ASP A 62 -6.96 4.80 4.99
N TYR A 63 -5.94 4.00 5.32
CA TYR A 63 -6.15 2.76 6.05
C TYR A 63 -6.13 3.04 7.55
N LEU A 64 -7.16 2.59 8.23
CA LEU A 64 -7.27 2.63 9.68
C LEU A 64 -7.38 1.21 10.23
N ILE A 65 -6.68 0.94 11.31
CA ILE A 65 -6.80 -0.31 12.06
C ILE A 65 -8.22 -0.42 12.60
N ALA A 66 -8.89 -1.52 12.27
CA ALA A 66 -10.31 -1.71 12.57
C ALA A 66 -10.57 -2.54 13.83
N TYR A 67 -9.60 -3.37 14.26
CA TYR A 67 -9.80 -4.32 15.36
C TYR A 67 -9.04 -3.91 16.61
N ASP A 68 -9.69 -4.02 17.79
CA ASP A 68 -9.13 -3.68 19.09
C ASP A 68 -7.82 -4.42 19.38
N VAL A 69 -7.73 -5.69 18.97
CA VAL A 69 -6.50 -6.49 19.13
C VAL A 69 -5.35 -5.90 18.32
N SER A 70 -5.60 -5.45 17.10
CA SER A 70 -4.59 -4.79 16.27
C SER A 70 -4.15 -3.46 16.85
N ALA A 71 -5.08 -2.69 17.41
CA ALA A 71 -4.78 -1.42 18.08
C ALA A 71 -3.98 -1.64 19.37
N ASP A 72 -4.28 -2.70 20.14
CA ASP A 72 -3.52 -3.05 21.35
C ASP A 72 -2.09 -3.50 20.98
N ILE A 73 -1.92 -4.28 19.91
CA ILE A 73 -0.59 -4.67 19.41
C ILE A 73 0.20 -3.43 18.97
N LEU A 74 -0.44 -2.50 18.24
CA LEU A 74 0.20 -1.25 17.84
C LEU A 74 0.74 -0.49 19.03
N ASN A 75 -0.11 -0.21 20.00
CA ASN A 75 0.28 0.50 21.24
C ASN A 75 1.43 -0.19 21.98
N LYS A 76 1.41 -1.52 22.06
CA LYS A 76 2.49 -2.29 22.69
C LYS A 76 3.80 -2.17 21.94
N LEU A 77 3.79 -2.25 20.62
CA LEU A 77 4.99 -2.14 19.81
C LEU A 77 5.54 -0.72 19.80
N GLU A 78 4.70 0.31 19.76
CA GLU A 78 5.10 1.71 19.91
C GLU A 78 5.81 1.93 21.26
N ASN A 79 5.23 1.45 22.36
CA ASN A 79 5.85 1.52 23.67
C ASN A 79 7.15 0.72 23.77
N ARG A 80 7.25 -0.42 23.10
CA ARG A 80 8.43 -1.29 23.13
C ARG A 80 9.60 -0.69 22.38
N PHE A 81 9.33 -0.09 21.24
CA PHE A 81 10.36 0.38 20.29
C PHE A 81 10.61 1.90 20.35
N ASP A 82 9.77 2.67 21.05
CA ASP A 82 9.93 4.12 21.32
C ASP A 82 10.42 4.92 20.09
N ASN A 83 9.75 4.72 18.94
CA ASN A 83 10.12 5.31 17.63
C ASN A 83 11.53 4.96 17.11
N THR A 84 12.23 4.01 17.71
CA THR A 84 13.57 3.59 17.28
C THR A 84 13.53 2.55 16.16
N ALA A 85 12.41 1.83 16.01
CA ALA A 85 12.22 0.80 15.01
C ALA A 85 11.15 1.18 13.98
N LYS A 86 11.37 0.75 12.74
CA LYS A 86 10.32 0.79 11.72
C LYS A 86 9.52 -0.50 11.75
N PHE A 87 8.24 -0.36 11.94
CA PHE A 87 7.29 -1.45 11.84
C PHE A 87 5.96 -0.95 11.29
N ILE A 88 5.14 -1.86 10.78
CA ILE A 88 3.76 -1.61 10.42
C ILE A 88 2.88 -2.75 10.88
N ILE A 89 1.61 -2.43 11.05
CA ILE A 89 0.56 -3.40 11.36
C ILE A 89 -0.63 -3.17 10.42
N TYR A 90 -1.21 -4.25 9.94
CA TYR A 90 -2.45 -4.22 9.14
C TYR A 90 -3.17 -5.56 9.24
N GLU A 91 -4.45 -5.56 8.93
CA GLU A 91 -5.26 -6.76 8.90
C GLU A 91 -5.48 -7.26 7.47
N SER A 92 -5.59 -8.60 7.31
CA SER A 92 -5.90 -9.21 6.01
C SER A 92 -7.23 -8.71 5.43
N THR A 93 -8.15 -8.26 6.27
CA THR A 93 -9.44 -7.68 5.88
C THR A 93 -9.34 -6.39 5.06
N ILE A 94 -8.16 -5.76 4.99
CA ILE A 94 -7.88 -4.67 4.06
C ILE A 94 -8.16 -5.08 2.60
N LEU A 95 -7.97 -6.35 2.27
CA LEU A 95 -8.20 -6.90 0.94
C LEU A 95 -9.69 -6.93 0.57
N ASN A 96 -10.60 -6.89 1.55
CA ASN A 96 -12.05 -6.82 1.30
C ASN A 96 -12.47 -5.58 0.51
N LEU A 97 -11.61 -4.57 0.44
CA LEU A 97 -11.83 -3.39 -0.40
C LEU A 97 -11.75 -3.72 -1.90
N PHE A 98 -11.12 -4.84 -2.27
CA PHE A 98 -10.77 -5.17 -3.66
C PHE A 98 -11.19 -6.60 -4.05
N LEU A 99 -11.65 -7.41 -3.11
CA LEU A 99 -12.09 -8.79 -3.34
C LEU A 99 -13.60 -8.87 -3.56
N ASN A 100 -14.03 -9.82 -4.37
CA ASN A 100 -15.44 -10.13 -4.57
C ASN A 100 -16.04 -10.98 -3.44
N HIS A 101 -15.20 -11.58 -2.60
CA HIS A 101 -15.58 -12.32 -1.40
C HIS A 101 -15.05 -11.62 -0.15
N LEU A 102 -15.62 -11.94 1.00
CA LEU A 102 -15.22 -11.32 2.27
C LEU A 102 -14.32 -12.25 3.08
N ILE A 103 -13.19 -11.73 3.51
CA ILE A 103 -12.39 -12.32 4.59
C ILE A 103 -13.11 -11.98 5.90
N GLY A 104 -13.77 -12.99 6.48
CA GLY A 104 -14.63 -12.77 7.66
C GLY A 104 -13.86 -12.61 8.97
N ARG A 105 -12.61 -13.10 9.03
CA ARG A 105 -11.76 -13.03 10.23
C ARG A 105 -10.40 -12.47 9.88
N PRO A 106 -9.94 -11.44 10.61
CA PRO A 106 -8.66 -10.83 10.33
C PRO A 106 -7.51 -11.71 10.78
N THR A 107 -6.53 -11.91 9.90
CA THR A 107 -5.16 -12.17 10.31
C THR A 107 -4.46 -10.86 10.48
N ILE A 108 -3.79 -10.67 11.60
CA ILE A 108 -3.01 -9.47 11.88
C ILE A 108 -1.60 -9.69 11.35
N ILE A 109 -1.13 -8.80 10.51
CA ILE A 109 0.20 -8.87 9.94
C ILE A 109 1.03 -7.75 10.52
N VAL A 110 2.14 -8.11 11.16
CA VAL A 110 3.13 -7.22 11.76
C VAL A 110 4.42 -7.35 10.98
N GLU A 111 4.82 -6.32 10.27
CA GLU A 111 6.11 -6.28 9.59
C GLU A 111 7.08 -5.41 10.37
N VAL A 112 8.26 -5.94 10.67
CA VAL A 112 9.28 -5.27 11.49
C VAL A 112 10.63 -5.33 10.78
N GLU A 113 11.49 -4.34 11.00
CA GLU A 113 12.88 -4.37 10.52
C GLU A 113 13.57 -5.67 10.88
N LYS A 114 14.42 -6.16 9.99
CA LYS A 114 15.04 -7.50 10.05
C LYS A 114 15.64 -7.83 11.41
N ASP A 115 16.37 -6.88 12.00
CA ASP A 115 17.12 -7.12 13.22
C ASP A 115 16.24 -7.16 14.49
N LEU A 116 14.97 -6.76 14.36
CA LEU A 116 14.01 -6.68 15.47
C LEU A 116 12.84 -7.65 15.35
N VAL A 117 12.76 -8.42 14.28
CA VAL A 117 11.61 -9.28 14.01
C VAL A 117 11.41 -10.37 15.08
N GLU A 118 12.50 -11.01 15.54
CA GLU A 118 12.44 -11.98 16.63
C GLU A 118 12.09 -11.32 17.96
N THR A 119 12.61 -10.13 18.22
CA THR A 119 12.28 -9.35 19.41
C THR A 119 10.78 -9.03 19.47
N ALA A 120 10.20 -8.59 18.35
CA ALA A 120 8.77 -8.34 18.25
C ALA A 120 7.93 -9.61 18.47
N PHE A 121 8.35 -10.72 17.87
CA PHE A 121 7.69 -12.02 18.01
C PHE A 121 7.64 -12.48 19.46
N TRP A 122 8.78 -12.53 20.15
CA TRP A 122 8.83 -12.96 21.54
C TRP A 122 8.09 -12.00 22.46
N TYR A 123 8.22 -10.69 22.24
CA TYR A 123 7.50 -9.68 23.01
C TYR A 123 5.98 -9.86 22.92
N LEU A 124 5.44 -10.14 21.74
CA LEU A 124 4.01 -10.40 21.58
C LEU A 124 3.59 -11.70 22.29
N LYS A 125 4.37 -12.76 22.18
CA LYS A 125 4.10 -14.01 22.92
C LYS A 125 4.10 -13.81 24.44
N GLU A 126 5.10 -13.12 24.96
CA GLU A 126 5.22 -12.81 26.39
C GLU A 126 4.09 -11.86 26.86
N SER A 127 3.55 -11.03 25.96
CA SER A 127 2.38 -10.19 26.22
C SER A 127 1.05 -10.96 26.25
N GLY A 128 1.08 -12.29 26.11
CA GLY A 128 -0.08 -13.17 26.26
C GLY A 128 -0.83 -13.45 24.95
N TYR A 129 -0.37 -12.94 23.80
CA TYR A 129 -1.00 -13.29 22.53
C TYR A 129 -0.72 -14.75 22.16
N GLN A 130 -1.79 -15.45 21.84
CA GLN A 130 -1.74 -16.81 21.30
C GLN A 130 -1.64 -16.74 19.76
N ASN A 131 -1.25 -17.87 19.14
CA ASN A 131 -1.22 -18.00 17.69
C ASN A 131 -0.35 -16.94 16.99
N VAL A 132 0.79 -16.60 17.59
CA VAL A 132 1.80 -15.74 16.97
C VAL A 132 2.75 -16.60 16.16
N LEU A 133 2.88 -16.29 14.87
CA LEU A 133 3.71 -17.00 13.90
C LEU A 133 4.87 -16.10 13.47
N LEU A 134 6.07 -16.65 13.38
CA LEU A 134 7.27 -15.93 12.95
C LEU A 134 7.64 -16.34 11.52
N ASN A 135 7.62 -15.38 10.57
CA ASN A 135 8.01 -15.60 9.17
C ASN A 135 7.46 -16.94 8.61
N PRO A 136 6.15 -17.21 8.69
CA PRO A 136 5.60 -18.48 8.26
C PRO A 136 5.93 -18.73 6.79
N ASN A 137 6.32 -19.97 6.47
CA ASN A 137 6.58 -20.38 5.10
C ASN A 137 5.31 -20.94 4.43
N GLU A 138 5.37 -21.20 3.11
CA GLU A 138 4.23 -21.70 2.34
C GLU A 138 3.67 -23.04 2.84
N ASN A 139 4.51 -23.87 3.47
CA ASN A 139 4.07 -25.16 4.00
C ASN A 139 3.32 -25.02 5.34
N GLU A 140 3.34 -23.85 5.95
CA GLU A 140 2.65 -23.56 7.20
C GLU A 140 1.25 -22.95 6.98
N ASN A 141 0.80 -22.83 5.73
CA ASN A 141 -0.56 -22.33 5.41
C ASN A 141 -1.66 -23.18 6.08
N TYR A 142 -1.42 -24.46 6.37
CA TYR A 142 -2.35 -25.29 7.13
C TYR A 142 -2.56 -24.76 8.56
N ILE A 143 -1.55 -24.13 9.14
CA ILE A 143 -1.61 -23.55 10.49
C ILE A 143 -2.62 -22.40 10.51
N TYR A 144 -2.65 -21.58 9.45
CA TYR A 144 -3.62 -20.52 9.28
C TYR A 144 -5.07 -21.03 9.35
N ASN A 145 -5.35 -22.12 8.63
CA ASN A 145 -6.67 -22.75 8.66
C ASN A 145 -6.98 -23.38 10.03
N GLN A 146 -5.96 -23.92 10.70
CA GLN A 146 -6.10 -24.53 12.03
C GLN A 146 -6.51 -23.49 13.10
N TYR A 147 -6.03 -22.26 13.01
CA TYR A 147 -6.37 -21.18 13.95
C TYR A 147 -7.61 -20.38 13.54
N ASP A 148 -8.34 -20.85 12.53
CA ASP A 148 -9.58 -20.22 12.08
C ASP A 148 -9.40 -18.72 11.75
N GLY A 149 -8.26 -18.41 11.13
CA GLY A 149 -7.87 -17.05 10.74
C GLY A 149 -7.48 -16.12 11.88
N LYS A 150 -7.56 -16.55 13.14
CA LYS A 150 -7.18 -15.74 14.31
C LYS A 150 -5.69 -15.88 14.63
N CYS A 151 -4.84 -15.46 13.74
CA CYS A 151 -3.40 -15.49 13.98
C CYS A 151 -2.77 -14.11 13.80
N ILE A 152 -1.61 -13.95 14.44
CA ILE A 152 -0.74 -12.81 14.31
C ILE A 152 0.51 -13.29 13.58
N ILE A 153 0.77 -12.74 12.42
CA ILE A 153 1.96 -13.05 11.64
C ILE A 153 2.98 -11.94 11.84
N VAL A 154 4.09 -12.26 12.47
CA VAL A 154 5.25 -11.37 12.59
C VAL A 154 6.23 -11.75 11.51
N LYS A 155 6.55 -10.81 10.62
CA LYS A 155 7.48 -11.06 9.52
C LYS A 155 8.46 -9.93 9.29
N THR A 156 9.55 -10.25 8.60
CA THR A 156 10.57 -9.27 8.24
C THR A 156 10.03 -8.29 7.21
N MET A 157 10.10 -6.99 7.53
CA MET A 157 9.82 -5.92 6.58
C MET A 157 10.87 -5.90 5.46
N VAL A 158 10.42 -5.78 4.24
CA VAL A 158 11.33 -5.57 3.11
C VAL A 158 11.91 -4.16 3.19
N SER A 159 13.22 -4.04 3.00
CA SER A 159 13.89 -2.73 3.04
C SER A 159 13.30 -1.77 2.01
N GLN A 160 13.17 -0.50 2.38
CA GLN A 160 12.57 0.55 1.56
C GLN A 160 11.09 0.30 1.20
N SER A 161 10.37 -0.49 2.00
CA SER A 161 8.92 -0.59 1.89
C SER A 161 8.27 0.79 2.00
N PRO A 162 7.37 1.16 1.10
CA PRO A 162 6.59 2.39 1.25
C PRO A 162 5.54 2.19 2.35
N ILE A 163 5.77 2.83 3.49
CA ILE A 163 4.94 2.71 4.68
C ILE A 163 4.54 4.08 5.22
N ASP A 164 3.42 4.15 5.92
CA ASP A 164 3.09 5.31 6.73
C ASP A 164 3.77 5.18 8.11
N ASN A 165 4.92 5.81 8.25
CA ASN A 165 5.68 5.78 9.51
C ASN A 165 4.98 6.50 10.66
N LYS A 166 4.06 7.43 10.38
CA LYS A 166 3.37 8.19 11.40
C LYS A 166 2.30 7.35 12.10
N HIS A 167 1.61 6.51 11.32
CA HIS A 167 0.51 5.70 11.82
C HIS A 167 0.86 4.20 11.88
N HIS A 168 2.10 3.84 11.52
CA HIS A 168 2.59 2.47 11.48
C HIS A 168 1.72 1.51 10.68
N VAL A 169 1.22 1.96 9.53
CA VAL A 169 0.34 1.18 8.65
C VAL A 169 0.87 1.08 7.22
N THR A 170 0.28 0.15 6.46
CA THR A 170 0.60 -0.03 5.04
C THR A 170 0.09 1.12 4.19
N THR A 171 0.73 1.36 3.04
CA THR A 171 0.26 2.28 2.01
C THR A 171 -0.32 1.53 0.82
N ILE A 172 -1.07 2.24 -0.03
CA ILE A 172 -1.63 1.66 -1.26
C ILE A 172 -0.52 1.21 -2.22
N GLU A 173 0.59 1.93 -2.28
CA GLU A 173 1.73 1.60 -3.13
C GLU A 173 2.39 0.29 -2.70
N LYS A 174 2.50 0.06 -1.38
CA LYS A 174 2.99 -1.20 -0.84
C LYS A 174 2.00 -2.32 -1.15
N LEU A 175 0.72 -2.09 -0.90
CA LEU A 175 -0.32 -3.09 -1.06
C LEU A 175 -0.42 -3.60 -2.51
N ILE A 176 -0.36 -2.71 -3.51
CA ILE A 176 -0.32 -3.08 -4.94
C ILE A 176 0.79 -4.10 -5.24
N VAL A 177 1.98 -3.85 -4.73
CA VAL A 177 3.13 -4.75 -4.99
C VAL A 177 2.98 -6.04 -4.23
N ASP A 178 2.55 -5.97 -2.97
CA ASP A 178 2.42 -7.15 -2.11
C ASP A 178 1.28 -8.07 -2.58
N ILE A 179 0.17 -7.56 -3.11
CA ILE A 179 -0.86 -8.37 -3.80
C ILE A 179 -0.23 -9.22 -4.91
N VAL A 180 0.78 -8.73 -5.61
CA VAL A 180 1.40 -9.50 -6.70
C VAL A 180 2.44 -10.51 -6.20
N CYS A 181 3.16 -10.22 -5.11
CA CYS A 181 4.37 -10.98 -4.78
C CYS A 181 4.50 -11.43 -3.32
N ASP A 182 3.60 -11.03 -2.43
CA ASP A 182 3.69 -11.43 -1.02
C ASP A 182 2.95 -12.74 -0.77
N LYS A 183 3.71 -13.77 -0.37
CA LYS A 183 3.18 -15.12 -0.13
C LYS A 183 2.18 -15.16 1.02
N THR A 184 2.34 -14.30 2.02
CA THR A 184 1.40 -14.20 3.15
C THR A 184 0.04 -13.69 2.67
N LEU A 185 0.03 -12.66 1.81
CA LEU A 185 -1.22 -12.14 1.26
C LEU A 185 -1.88 -13.10 0.26
N ASN A 186 -1.09 -13.85 -0.49
CA ASN A 186 -1.61 -14.83 -1.47
C ASN A 186 -2.44 -15.96 -0.82
N MET A 187 -2.43 -16.09 0.51
CA MET A 187 -3.29 -17.04 1.21
C MET A 187 -4.77 -16.64 1.24
N PHE A 188 -5.09 -15.38 0.95
CA PHE A 188 -6.43 -14.82 1.12
C PHE A 188 -7.22 -14.69 -0.17
N TYR A 189 -6.60 -14.91 -1.34
CA TYR A 189 -7.23 -14.80 -2.66
C TYR A 189 -6.58 -15.73 -3.66
N GLU A 190 -7.30 -16.02 -4.74
CA GLU A 190 -6.77 -16.80 -5.86
C GLU A 190 -6.01 -15.89 -6.84
N GLY A 191 -4.99 -16.45 -7.51
CA GLY A 191 -4.21 -15.70 -8.48
C GLY A 191 -5.01 -15.10 -9.63
N ALA A 192 -6.18 -15.70 -9.95
CA ALA A 192 -7.12 -15.18 -10.95
C ALA A 192 -7.78 -13.84 -10.55
N GLU A 193 -7.78 -13.47 -9.27
CA GLU A 193 -8.38 -12.23 -8.78
C GLU A 193 -7.42 -11.04 -8.87
N ILE A 194 -6.10 -11.29 -8.95
CA ILE A 194 -5.05 -10.26 -8.96
C ILE A 194 -5.29 -9.18 -10.03
N PRO A 195 -5.62 -9.50 -11.29
CA PRO A 195 -5.86 -8.48 -12.31
C PRO A 195 -6.97 -7.49 -11.91
N ASN A 196 -8.09 -8.01 -11.42
CA ASN A 196 -9.24 -7.20 -11.01
C ASN A 196 -8.91 -6.32 -9.81
N MET A 197 -8.18 -6.85 -8.82
CA MET A 197 -7.74 -6.08 -7.64
C MET A 197 -6.82 -4.92 -8.05
N ILE A 198 -5.84 -5.18 -8.93
CA ILE A 198 -4.90 -4.16 -9.40
C ILE A 198 -5.63 -3.10 -10.23
N GLU A 199 -6.52 -3.50 -11.12
CA GLU A 199 -7.32 -2.59 -11.93
C GLU A 199 -8.22 -1.71 -11.05
N ASP A 200 -8.94 -2.29 -10.08
CA ASP A 200 -9.79 -1.55 -9.15
C ASP A 200 -8.99 -0.52 -8.35
N ILE A 201 -7.83 -0.91 -7.81
CA ILE A 201 -6.95 0.02 -7.09
C ILE A 201 -6.50 1.16 -7.98
N LEU A 202 -5.98 0.84 -9.19
CA LEU A 202 -5.45 1.84 -10.10
C LEU A 202 -6.52 2.79 -10.64
N ASN A 203 -7.77 2.34 -10.75
CA ASN A 203 -8.88 3.15 -11.22
C ASN A 203 -9.43 4.07 -10.12
N ASN A 204 -9.50 3.61 -8.88
CA ASN A 204 -10.23 4.29 -7.81
C ASN A 204 -9.35 5.07 -6.84
N TYR A 205 -8.05 4.75 -6.72
CA TYR A 205 -7.18 5.35 -5.72
C TYR A 205 -6.05 6.18 -6.34
N ALA A 206 -5.67 7.24 -5.64
CA ALA A 206 -4.48 8.02 -5.95
C ALA A 206 -3.22 7.18 -5.63
N VAL A 207 -2.38 6.93 -6.63
CA VAL A 207 -1.21 6.06 -6.52
C VAL A 207 0.03 6.80 -7.02
N LYS A 208 1.12 6.72 -6.27
CA LYS A 208 2.44 7.22 -6.68
C LYS A 208 3.15 6.12 -7.49
N TYR A 209 3.00 6.14 -8.80
CA TYR A 209 3.53 5.10 -9.70
C TYR A 209 5.05 4.89 -9.57
N ASP A 210 5.83 5.97 -9.38
CA ASP A 210 7.27 5.86 -9.15
C ASP A 210 7.59 5.06 -7.89
N THR A 211 6.81 5.24 -6.82
CA THR A 211 6.97 4.51 -5.56
C THR A 211 6.65 3.03 -5.76
N VAL A 212 5.54 2.73 -6.44
CA VAL A 212 5.17 1.33 -6.78
C VAL A 212 6.25 0.67 -7.62
N ARG A 213 6.72 1.34 -8.69
CA ARG A 213 7.76 0.83 -9.57
C ARG A 213 9.05 0.52 -8.82
N ASN A 214 9.52 1.45 -7.99
CA ASN A 214 10.76 1.28 -7.24
C ASN A 214 10.65 0.13 -6.22
N TYR A 215 9.52 0.03 -5.54
CA TYR A 215 9.28 -1.06 -4.60
C TYR A 215 9.12 -2.41 -5.31
N ALA A 216 8.41 -2.46 -6.45
CA ALA A 216 8.29 -3.68 -7.26
C ALA A 216 9.65 -4.18 -7.82
N LYS A 217 10.55 -3.24 -8.21
CA LYS A 217 11.95 -3.57 -8.55
C LYS A 217 12.67 -4.19 -7.36
N ARG A 218 12.53 -3.59 -6.17
CA ARG A 218 13.13 -4.08 -4.93
C ARG A 218 12.64 -5.48 -4.55
N ARG A 219 11.35 -5.78 -4.85
CA ARG A 219 10.71 -7.08 -4.63
C ARG A 219 10.96 -8.07 -5.77
N HIS A 220 11.71 -7.70 -6.81
CA HIS A 220 11.95 -8.51 -8.03
C HIS A 220 10.66 -9.02 -8.70
N CYS A 221 9.60 -8.20 -8.70
CA CYS A 221 8.31 -8.57 -9.26
C CYS A 221 7.72 -7.54 -10.25
N LEU A 222 8.51 -6.55 -10.67
CA LEU A 222 8.02 -5.50 -11.57
C LEU A 222 7.43 -6.06 -12.86
N ASP A 223 8.12 -7.00 -13.52
CA ASP A 223 7.65 -7.59 -14.78
C ASP A 223 6.33 -8.36 -14.60
N ARG A 224 6.15 -8.97 -13.41
CA ARG A 224 4.90 -9.63 -13.05
C ARG A 224 3.79 -8.62 -12.79
N LEU A 225 4.08 -7.55 -12.08
CA LEU A 225 3.12 -6.47 -11.82
C LEU A 225 2.63 -5.82 -13.12
N ILE A 226 3.55 -5.51 -14.06
CA ILE A 226 3.21 -4.87 -15.34
C ILE A 226 2.20 -5.70 -16.17
N LYS A 227 2.18 -7.03 -16.01
CA LYS A 227 1.20 -7.89 -16.70
C LYS A 227 -0.24 -7.62 -16.24
N TYR A 228 -0.43 -7.14 -15.03
CA TYR A 228 -1.74 -6.84 -14.43
C TYR A 228 -2.14 -5.37 -14.55
N VAL A 229 -1.20 -4.50 -14.94
CA VAL A 229 -1.47 -3.07 -15.12
C VAL A 229 -2.22 -2.84 -16.44
N PRO A 230 -3.30 -2.03 -16.46
CA PRO A 230 -3.98 -1.63 -17.69
C PRO A 230 -3.02 -1.04 -18.71
N GLU A 231 -3.27 -1.32 -20.02
CA GLU A 231 -2.34 -0.95 -21.11
C GLU A 231 -2.01 0.55 -21.13
N GLU A 232 -3.01 1.40 -20.88
CA GLU A 232 -2.88 2.85 -20.85
C GLU A 232 -1.97 3.36 -19.74
N LEU A 233 -1.82 2.60 -18.64
CA LEU A 233 -0.99 2.95 -17.49
C LEU A 233 0.40 2.30 -17.51
N LYS A 234 0.65 1.33 -18.39
CA LYS A 234 1.95 0.65 -18.47
C LYS A 234 3.14 1.60 -18.70
N GLY A 235 2.90 2.72 -19.38
CA GLY A 235 3.90 3.76 -19.57
C GLY A 235 4.46 4.35 -18.28
N ALA A 236 3.65 4.42 -17.23
CA ALA A 236 4.05 4.96 -15.93
C ALA A 236 4.98 4.01 -15.13
N PHE A 237 5.05 2.73 -15.53
CA PHE A 237 5.86 1.69 -14.87
C PHE A 237 7.17 1.37 -15.62
N LYS A 238 7.42 2.01 -16.77
CA LYS A 238 8.69 1.91 -17.54
C LYS A 238 9.73 2.95 -17.05
#